data_080af21c56980c9ef8a532c1e11819ee
#
_entry.id   080af21c56980c9ef8a532c1e11819ee
#
_cell.length_a   1.000
_cell.length_b   1.000
_cell.length_c   1.000
_cell.angle_alpha   90.00
_cell.angle_beta   90.00
_cell.angle_gamma   90.00
#
_symmetry.space_group_name_H-M   'P 1'
#
loop_
_entity.id
_entity.type
_entity.pdbx_description
1 polymer ?
#
loop_
_entity_poly.entity_id
_entity_poly.type
_entity_poly.pdbx_seq_one_letter_code
_entity_poly.pdbx_strand_id
1 'polypeptide(L)'
;GTFRLKGDEARESVSKALEVGFRHIDTAQFYGNEAQVGDAIKTSGLDRSELFVTTKVWYESLGDDHFIPSVHESLEKLKLEYVDLLLIHWPYPGNDISLESYLGNLAKAKELGLTRHIGVSNFTIDLLDKAEKVIGKGEIYTNQIEIHPFMQNKKVVEACKEKGIKATAYMPFAVGKVMKDETLLRIAQNHDATPAQVVLAWMEKRHIYAIPSSTSKVHLAENLAYGGVHLTDSELALIDDLDNGDRIVNPDFAPDWD
;
A
#
# COMPACT_ATOMS: atom_id res chain seq x y z
N GLY A 1 6.53 2.56 -1.15
CA GLY A 1 6.62 1.24 -0.50
C GLY A 1 8.05 0.80 -0.24
N THR A 2 8.26 0.03 0.82
CA THR A 2 9.60 -0.40 1.25
C THR A 2 9.78 -1.92 1.22
N PHE A 3 8.84 -2.67 0.67
CA PHE A 3 8.95 -4.12 0.52
C PHE A 3 10.23 -4.50 -0.23
N ARG A 4 10.91 -5.56 0.22
CA ARG A 4 12.20 -6.07 -0.29
C ARG A 4 13.43 -5.20 -0.02
N LEU A 5 13.30 -3.98 0.48
CA LEU A 5 14.44 -3.17 0.88
C LEU A 5 14.97 -3.61 2.24
N LYS A 6 16.27 -3.77 2.37
CA LYS A 6 16.92 -4.28 3.60
C LYS A 6 18.07 -3.37 4.03
N GLY A 7 18.32 -3.32 5.34
CA GLY A 7 19.48 -2.64 5.93
C GLY A 7 19.67 -1.21 5.42
N ASP A 8 20.90 -0.86 5.07
CA ASP A 8 21.26 0.46 4.58
C ASP A 8 20.52 0.84 3.29
N GLU A 9 20.25 -0.12 2.40
CA GLU A 9 19.48 0.14 1.17
C GLU A 9 18.06 0.66 1.50
N ALA A 10 17.41 0.10 2.52
CA ALA A 10 16.09 0.58 2.95
C ALA A 10 16.17 2.01 3.47
N ARG A 11 17.14 2.31 4.35
CA ARG A 11 17.36 3.67 4.88
C ARG A 11 17.64 4.67 3.77
N GLU A 12 18.58 4.35 2.88
CA GLU A 12 18.97 5.24 1.78
C GLU A 12 17.84 5.48 0.79
N SER A 13 17.07 4.44 0.45
CA SER A 13 15.93 4.56 -0.48
C SER A 13 14.84 5.46 0.09
N VAL A 14 14.51 5.33 1.38
CA VAL A 14 13.54 6.20 2.05
C VAL A 14 14.08 7.63 2.13
N SER A 15 15.35 7.83 2.48
CA SER A 15 15.99 9.16 2.50
C SER A 15 15.89 9.84 1.13
N LYS A 16 16.24 9.15 0.05
CA LYS A 16 16.11 9.66 -1.33
C LYS A 16 14.67 10.01 -1.68
N ALA A 17 13.71 9.16 -1.27
CA ALA A 17 12.29 9.42 -1.51
C ALA A 17 11.82 10.70 -0.80
N LEU A 18 12.19 10.90 0.45
CA LEU A 18 11.87 12.12 1.21
C LEU A 18 12.53 13.36 0.60
N GLU A 19 13.78 13.26 0.16
CA GLU A 19 14.50 14.34 -0.50
C GLU A 19 13.84 14.81 -1.80
N VAL A 20 13.33 13.88 -2.63
CA VAL A 20 12.65 14.23 -3.89
C VAL A 20 11.22 14.71 -3.69
N GLY A 21 10.65 14.57 -2.48
CA GLY A 21 9.35 15.13 -2.15
C GLY A 21 8.25 14.12 -1.78
N PHE A 22 8.53 12.82 -1.70
CA PHE A 22 7.56 11.88 -1.14
C PHE A 22 7.28 12.20 0.32
N ARG A 23 6.02 12.05 0.73
CA ARG A 23 5.56 12.29 2.11
C ARG A 23 4.80 11.11 2.70
N HIS A 24 4.40 10.15 1.86
CA HIS A 24 3.78 8.90 2.28
C HIS A 24 4.81 7.76 2.21
N ILE A 25 5.12 7.17 3.36
CA ILE A 25 6.03 6.03 3.49
C ILE A 25 5.22 4.83 3.97
N ASP A 26 5.32 3.73 3.25
CA ASP A 26 4.65 2.46 3.56
C ASP A 26 5.68 1.38 3.89
N THR A 27 5.55 0.79 5.06
CA THR A 27 6.35 -0.34 5.53
C THR A 27 5.46 -1.41 6.18
N ALA A 28 6.04 -2.40 6.84
CA ALA A 28 5.33 -3.46 7.55
C ALA A 28 6.27 -4.17 8.54
N GLN A 29 5.69 -4.81 9.56
CA GLN A 29 6.42 -5.67 10.48
C GLN A 29 7.20 -6.77 9.74
N PHE A 30 6.53 -7.43 8.79
CA PHE A 30 7.10 -8.52 8.00
C PHE A 30 8.34 -8.13 7.17
N TYR A 31 8.47 -6.85 6.80
CA TYR A 31 9.59 -6.43 5.95
C TYR A 31 10.94 -6.42 6.70
N GLY A 32 10.91 -6.36 8.03
CA GLY A 32 12.10 -6.33 8.86
C GLY A 32 12.97 -5.09 8.63
N ASN A 33 12.38 -3.97 8.22
CA ASN A 33 13.09 -2.73 7.90
C ASN A 33 12.50 -1.48 8.60
N GLU A 34 11.58 -1.65 9.54
CA GLU A 34 10.94 -0.52 10.24
C GLU A 34 11.97 0.38 10.94
N ALA A 35 13.04 -0.20 11.50
CA ALA A 35 14.11 0.56 12.16
C ALA A 35 14.83 1.49 11.17
N GLN A 36 15.16 1.00 9.97
CA GLN A 36 15.83 1.79 8.92
C GLN A 36 14.91 2.87 8.35
N VAL A 37 13.62 2.57 8.21
CA VAL A 37 12.60 3.55 7.85
C VAL A 37 12.52 4.64 8.91
N GLY A 38 12.49 4.28 10.19
CA GLY A 38 12.51 5.22 11.32
C GLY A 38 13.76 6.10 11.33
N ASP A 39 14.93 5.53 11.04
CA ASP A 39 16.18 6.28 10.94
C ASP A 39 16.14 7.32 9.81
N ALA A 40 15.65 6.94 8.63
CA ALA A 40 15.50 7.85 7.50
C ALA A 40 14.52 9.00 7.81
N ILE A 41 13.38 8.70 8.43
CA ILE A 41 12.42 9.73 8.87
C ILE A 41 13.05 10.68 9.87
N LYS A 42 13.71 10.17 10.91
CA LYS A 42 14.34 10.98 11.96
C LYS A 42 15.40 11.91 11.41
N THR A 43 16.18 11.45 10.43
CA THR A 43 17.30 12.23 9.86
C THR A 43 16.87 13.14 8.71
N SER A 44 15.63 13.08 8.25
CA SER A 44 15.12 13.87 7.12
C SER A 44 15.01 15.36 7.40
N GLY A 45 14.87 15.75 8.68
CA GLY A 45 14.61 17.13 9.09
C GLY A 45 13.18 17.61 8.82
N LEU A 46 12.28 16.73 8.36
CA LEU A 46 10.88 17.03 8.13
C LEU A 46 10.08 16.95 9.44
N ASP A 47 9.09 17.82 9.60
CA ASP A 47 8.18 17.74 10.72
C ASP A 47 7.31 16.48 10.60
N ARG A 48 7.00 15.85 11.74
CA ARG A 48 6.16 14.63 11.79
C ARG A 48 4.80 14.86 11.10
N SER A 49 4.25 16.05 11.21
CA SER A 49 2.97 16.43 10.60
C SER A 49 2.98 16.50 9.07
N GLU A 50 4.15 16.59 8.45
CA GLU A 50 4.32 16.57 7.00
C GLU A 50 4.30 15.16 6.43
N LEU A 51 4.39 14.14 7.28
CA LEU A 51 4.54 12.74 6.87
C LEU A 51 3.27 11.93 7.12
N PHE A 52 2.98 11.05 6.18
CA PHE A 52 1.98 9.99 6.33
C PHE A 52 2.72 8.65 6.34
N VAL A 53 2.74 7.99 7.49
CA VAL A 53 3.48 6.73 7.69
C VAL A 53 2.51 5.59 7.91
N THR A 54 2.66 4.53 7.13
CA THR A 54 1.88 3.29 7.21
C THR A 54 2.76 2.14 7.65
N THR A 55 2.30 1.36 8.62
CA THR A 55 2.84 0.03 8.89
C THR A 55 1.71 -1.00 8.99
N LYS A 56 2.06 -2.29 9.08
CA LYS A 56 1.10 -3.39 8.99
C LYS A 56 1.42 -4.46 10.02
N VAL A 57 0.40 -4.95 10.69
CA VAL A 57 0.50 -6.07 11.62
C VAL A 57 0.51 -7.37 10.83
N TRP A 58 1.55 -8.18 11.06
CA TRP A 58 1.67 -9.49 10.44
C TRP A 58 0.72 -10.51 11.08
N TYR A 59 0.24 -11.48 10.31
CA TYR A 59 -0.79 -12.40 10.78
C TYR A 59 -0.41 -13.20 12.04
N GLU A 60 0.87 -13.47 12.26
CA GLU A 60 1.35 -14.14 13.48
C GLU A 60 1.14 -13.31 14.76
N SER A 61 0.96 -12.00 14.63
CA SER A 61 0.75 -11.08 15.75
C SER A 61 -0.72 -10.65 15.92
N LEU A 62 -1.67 -11.31 15.26
CA LEU A 62 -3.08 -10.92 15.31
C LEU A 62 -3.81 -11.36 16.59
N GLY A 63 -3.22 -12.27 17.37
CA GLY A 63 -3.79 -12.72 18.66
C GLY A 63 -3.87 -11.62 19.71
N ASP A 64 -4.83 -11.74 20.61
CA ASP A 64 -5.15 -10.72 21.63
C ASP A 64 -3.95 -10.32 22.49
N ASP A 65 -3.10 -11.28 22.88
CA ASP A 65 -1.92 -11.03 23.70
C ASP A 65 -0.73 -10.46 22.93
N HIS A 66 -0.75 -10.49 21.60
CA HIS A 66 0.37 -10.13 20.74
C HIS A 66 0.14 -8.85 19.93
N PHE A 67 -1.11 -8.52 19.61
CA PHE A 67 -1.44 -7.43 18.69
C PHE A 67 -0.90 -6.08 19.18
N ILE A 68 -1.38 -5.60 20.30
CA ILE A 68 -0.98 -4.28 20.84
C ILE A 68 0.51 -4.22 21.17
N PRO A 69 1.12 -5.24 21.83
CA PRO A 69 2.57 -5.27 22.01
C PRO A 69 3.35 -5.17 20.70
N SER A 70 2.93 -5.85 19.63
CA SER A 70 3.60 -5.78 18.32
C SER A 70 3.53 -4.38 17.69
N VAL A 71 2.42 -3.66 17.90
CA VAL A 71 2.27 -2.26 17.44
C VAL A 71 3.23 -1.35 18.21
N HIS A 72 3.37 -1.51 19.51
CA HIS A 72 4.37 -0.77 20.29
C HIS A 72 5.80 -1.04 19.81
N GLU A 73 6.13 -2.29 19.52
CA GLU A 73 7.43 -2.66 18.94
C GLU A 73 7.67 -1.97 17.58
N SER A 74 6.65 -1.93 16.72
CA SER A 74 6.72 -1.19 15.44
C SER A 74 7.00 0.29 15.66
N LEU A 75 6.29 0.93 16.60
CA LEU A 75 6.49 2.35 16.93
C LEU A 75 7.88 2.63 17.49
N GLU A 76 8.41 1.75 18.33
CA GLU A 76 9.78 1.84 18.85
C GLU A 76 10.80 1.77 17.71
N LYS A 77 10.68 0.80 16.80
CA LYS A 77 11.53 0.66 15.62
C LYS A 77 11.44 1.87 14.70
N LEU A 78 10.24 2.36 14.45
CA LEU A 78 9.99 3.55 13.63
C LEU A 78 10.41 4.85 14.33
N LYS A 79 10.65 4.83 15.65
CA LYS A 79 10.95 6.02 16.48
C LYS A 79 9.84 7.05 16.42
N LEU A 80 8.59 6.58 16.42
CA LEU A 80 7.38 7.39 16.33
C LEU A 80 6.47 7.11 17.52
N GLU A 81 5.68 8.10 17.91
CA GLU A 81 4.63 7.94 18.94
C GLU A 81 3.35 7.32 18.36
N TYR A 82 3.10 7.54 17.08
CA TYR A 82 1.96 6.99 16.33
C TYR A 82 2.32 6.84 14.85
N VAL A 83 1.59 5.97 14.16
CA VAL A 83 1.55 5.95 12.69
C VAL A 83 0.27 6.62 12.18
N ASP A 84 0.27 7.07 10.94
CA ASP A 84 -0.94 7.65 10.32
C ASP A 84 -1.93 6.57 9.91
N LEU A 85 -1.44 5.40 9.53
CA LEU A 85 -2.26 4.27 9.10
C LEU A 85 -1.66 2.95 9.59
N LEU A 86 -2.50 2.14 10.26
CA LEU A 86 -2.17 0.78 10.66
C LEU A 86 -3.06 -0.20 9.91
N LEU A 87 -2.46 -1.18 9.26
CA LEU A 87 -3.17 -2.20 8.48
C LEU A 87 -3.05 -3.60 9.10
N ILE A 88 -4.09 -4.40 8.96
CA ILE A 88 -3.96 -5.86 8.93
C ILE A 88 -3.28 -6.22 7.61
N HIS A 89 -2.11 -6.86 7.65
CA HIS A 89 -1.31 -7.15 6.44
C HIS A 89 -1.96 -8.20 5.53
N TRP A 90 -2.50 -9.25 6.15
CA TRP A 90 -3.26 -10.32 5.52
C TRP A 90 -4.39 -10.76 6.44
N PRO A 91 -5.53 -11.24 5.91
CA PRO A 91 -6.51 -11.95 6.72
C PRO A 91 -5.82 -13.11 7.46
N TYR A 92 -6.26 -13.39 8.69
CA TYR A 92 -5.70 -14.52 9.44
C TYR A 92 -5.97 -15.85 8.71
N PRO A 93 -4.94 -16.65 8.41
CA PRO A 93 -5.13 -17.86 7.61
C PRO A 93 -5.62 -19.07 8.42
N GLY A 94 -5.61 -18.99 9.76
CA GLY A 94 -6.06 -20.04 10.66
C GLY A 94 -7.52 -19.86 11.08
N ASN A 95 -7.97 -20.73 11.99
CA ASN A 95 -9.33 -20.71 12.52
C ASN A 95 -9.40 -20.43 14.04
N ASP A 96 -8.28 -20.28 14.69
CA ASP A 96 -8.15 -20.10 16.14
C ASP A 96 -8.19 -18.62 16.58
N ILE A 97 -8.02 -17.67 15.64
CA ILE A 97 -8.21 -16.24 15.87
C ILE A 97 -9.34 -15.74 14.97
N SER A 98 -10.42 -15.25 15.58
CA SER A 98 -11.57 -14.77 14.80
C SER A 98 -11.31 -13.41 14.16
N LEU A 99 -12.03 -13.14 13.07
CA LEU A 99 -12.03 -11.84 12.40
C LEU A 99 -12.40 -10.71 13.35
N GLU A 100 -13.42 -10.95 14.20
CA GLU A 100 -13.90 -10.01 15.20
C GLU A 100 -12.82 -9.66 16.22
N SER A 101 -12.02 -10.65 16.66
CA SER A 101 -10.93 -10.45 17.62
C SER A 101 -9.86 -9.52 17.05
N TYR A 102 -9.27 -9.85 15.90
CA TYR A 102 -8.16 -9.04 15.43
C TYR A 102 -8.58 -7.69 14.84
N LEU A 103 -9.80 -7.56 14.32
CA LEU A 103 -10.35 -6.25 13.95
C LEU A 103 -10.69 -5.41 15.18
N GLY A 104 -11.18 -6.04 16.26
CA GLY A 104 -11.35 -5.38 17.56
C GLY A 104 -10.02 -4.84 18.10
N ASN A 105 -8.93 -5.61 17.98
CA ASN A 105 -7.58 -5.18 18.36
C ASN A 105 -7.08 -4.02 17.49
N LEU A 106 -7.38 -4.04 16.19
CA LEU A 106 -7.06 -2.94 15.27
C LEU A 106 -7.80 -1.65 15.70
N ALA A 107 -9.10 -1.73 15.99
CA ALA A 107 -9.88 -0.59 16.50
C ALA A 107 -9.31 -0.09 17.83
N LYS A 108 -8.91 -1.01 18.73
CA LYS A 108 -8.27 -0.69 19.99
C LYS A 108 -6.97 0.08 19.85
N ALA A 109 -6.14 -0.26 18.85
CA ALA A 109 -4.92 0.49 18.56
C ALA A 109 -5.22 1.96 18.20
N LYS A 110 -6.32 2.23 17.47
CA LYS A 110 -6.80 3.59 17.17
C LYS A 110 -7.28 4.31 18.44
N GLU A 111 -8.07 3.66 19.28
CA GLU A 111 -8.53 4.20 20.57
C GLU A 111 -7.38 4.59 21.49
N LEU A 112 -6.32 3.80 21.51
CA LEU A 112 -5.10 4.05 22.29
C LEU A 112 -4.21 5.16 21.69
N GLY A 113 -4.57 5.70 20.51
CA GLY A 113 -3.79 6.73 19.83
C GLY A 113 -2.50 6.24 19.16
N LEU A 114 -2.34 4.92 19.00
CA LEU A 114 -1.17 4.33 18.33
C LEU A 114 -1.20 4.51 16.82
N THR A 115 -2.38 4.78 16.28
CA THR A 115 -2.60 5.10 14.87
C THR A 115 -3.74 6.12 14.70
N ARG A 116 -3.68 6.94 13.66
CA ARG A 116 -4.76 7.87 13.32
C ARG A 116 -5.88 7.21 12.53
N HIS A 117 -5.51 6.36 11.58
CA HIS A 117 -6.43 5.62 10.70
C HIS A 117 -6.12 4.13 10.77
N ILE A 118 -7.15 3.34 10.52
CA ILE A 118 -7.05 1.88 10.44
C ILE A 118 -7.53 1.39 9.08
N GLY A 119 -6.99 0.27 8.64
CA GLY A 119 -7.38 -0.34 7.38
C GLY A 119 -6.92 -1.79 7.27
N VAL A 120 -7.09 -2.33 6.10
CA VAL A 120 -6.80 -3.73 5.82
C VAL A 120 -5.99 -3.88 4.54
N SER A 121 -5.41 -5.06 4.35
CA SER A 121 -4.69 -5.41 3.13
C SER A 121 -5.05 -6.84 2.73
N ASN A 122 -5.20 -7.07 1.42
CA ASN A 122 -5.57 -8.36 0.85
C ASN A 122 -6.94 -8.91 1.31
N PHE A 123 -7.88 -8.03 1.63
CA PHE A 123 -9.23 -8.42 1.97
C PHE A 123 -10.07 -8.58 0.70
N THR A 124 -10.85 -9.68 0.67
CA THR A 124 -11.89 -9.92 -0.34
C THR A 124 -13.14 -9.08 -0.05
N ILE A 125 -14.08 -9.04 -0.98
CA ILE A 125 -15.34 -8.31 -0.80
C ILE A 125 -16.11 -8.83 0.41
N ASP A 126 -16.21 -10.16 0.58
CA ASP A 126 -16.86 -10.79 1.74
C ASP A 126 -16.17 -10.38 3.06
N LEU A 127 -14.83 -10.36 3.09
CA LEU A 127 -14.10 -9.93 4.28
C LEU A 127 -14.30 -8.44 4.59
N LEU A 128 -14.39 -7.58 3.56
CA LEU A 128 -14.72 -6.16 3.75
C LEU A 128 -16.13 -5.98 4.33
N ASP A 129 -17.13 -6.74 3.83
CA ASP A 129 -18.50 -6.71 4.36
C ASP A 129 -18.56 -7.15 5.83
N LYS A 130 -17.81 -8.19 6.18
CA LYS A 130 -17.69 -8.65 7.58
C LYS A 130 -16.96 -7.64 8.45
N ALA A 131 -15.89 -7.04 7.94
CA ALA A 131 -15.09 -6.06 8.67
C ALA A 131 -15.92 -4.81 9.01
N GLU A 132 -16.72 -4.28 8.08
CA GLU A 132 -17.60 -3.15 8.35
C GLU A 132 -18.66 -3.45 9.42
N LYS A 133 -19.10 -4.70 9.55
CA LYS A 133 -20.02 -5.11 10.62
C LYS A 133 -19.35 -5.11 12.00
N VAL A 134 -18.05 -5.37 12.05
CA VAL A 134 -17.28 -5.43 13.31
C VAL A 134 -16.86 -4.04 13.78
N ILE A 135 -16.24 -3.26 12.91
CA ILE A 135 -15.60 -1.98 13.31
C ILE A 135 -16.38 -0.75 12.86
N GLY A 136 -17.46 -0.93 12.10
CA GLY A 136 -18.33 0.15 11.66
C GLY A 136 -18.04 0.63 10.23
N LYS A 137 -19.11 1.13 9.58
CA LYS A 137 -18.99 1.72 8.26
C LYS A 137 -18.18 3.02 8.31
N GLY A 138 -17.29 3.20 7.32
CA GLY A 138 -16.45 4.38 7.22
C GLY A 138 -15.19 4.35 8.09
N GLU A 139 -15.01 3.32 8.92
CA GLU A 139 -13.81 3.18 9.76
C GLU A 139 -12.61 2.61 8.98
N ILE A 140 -12.84 1.80 7.95
CA ILE A 140 -11.78 1.24 7.11
C ILE A 140 -11.28 2.32 6.15
N TYR A 141 -10.08 2.83 6.39
CA TYR A 141 -9.47 3.88 5.57
C TYR A 141 -9.11 3.39 4.17
N THR A 142 -8.53 2.21 4.07
CA THR A 142 -8.09 1.61 2.81
C THR A 142 -8.12 0.08 2.85
N ASN A 143 -8.27 -0.52 1.67
CA ASN A 143 -7.87 -1.90 1.39
C ASN A 143 -6.65 -1.84 0.45
N GLN A 144 -5.48 -2.28 0.93
CA GLN A 144 -4.26 -2.30 0.15
C GLN A 144 -4.11 -3.66 -0.53
N ILE A 145 -4.15 -3.69 -1.85
CA ILE A 145 -4.17 -4.91 -2.67
C ILE A 145 -3.24 -4.81 -3.86
N GLU A 146 -2.93 -5.95 -4.50
CA GLU A 146 -2.20 -5.95 -5.76
C GLU A 146 -3.04 -5.31 -6.85
N ILE A 147 -2.56 -4.20 -7.44
CA ILE A 147 -3.18 -3.58 -8.62
C ILE A 147 -2.07 -3.09 -9.54
N HIS A 148 -2.14 -3.51 -10.80
CA HIS A 148 -1.34 -3.04 -11.91
C HIS A 148 -2.09 -3.33 -13.21
N PRO A 149 -1.65 -2.84 -14.39
CA PRO A 149 -2.39 -3.01 -15.63
C PRO A 149 -2.80 -4.45 -15.96
N PHE A 150 -2.00 -5.45 -15.54
CA PHE A 150 -2.25 -6.88 -15.84
C PHE A 150 -3.07 -7.62 -14.79
N MET A 151 -3.30 -6.97 -13.63
CA MET A 151 -4.15 -7.46 -12.52
C MET A 151 -4.85 -6.26 -11.88
N GLN A 152 -6.03 -5.93 -12.37
CA GLN A 152 -6.69 -4.67 -11.99
C GLN A 152 -7.64 -4.82 -10.80
N ASN A 153 -7.97 -6.03 -10.38
CA ASN A 153 -8.87 -6.28 -9.24
C ASN A 153 -10.17 -5.46 -9.29
N LYS A 154 -10.76 -5.31 -10.50
CA LYS A 154 -11.88 -4.39 -10.78
C LYS A 154 -13.05 -4.55 -9.82
N LYS A 155 -13.44 -5.80 -9.49
CA LYS A 155 -14.55 -6.06 -8.56
C LYS A 155 -14.27 -5.52 -7.16
N VAL A 156 -13.08 -5.79 -6.63
CA VAL A 156 -12.68 -5.34 -5.29
C VAL A 156 -12.53 -3.82 -5.25
N VAL A 157 -11.94 -3.22 -6.30
CA VAL A 157 -11.80 -1.76 -6.42
C VAL A 157 -13.18 -1.09 -6.44
N GLU A 158 -14.14 -1.60 -7.19
CA GLU A 158 -15.50 -1.04 -7.22
C GLU A 158 -16.23 -1.23 -5.88
N ALA A 159 -16.10 -2.39 -5.25
CA ALA A 159 -16.65 -2.62 -3.90
C ALA A 159 -16.06 -1.66 -2.87
N CYS A 160 -14.74 -1.39 -2.93
CA CYS A 160 -14.12 -0.39 -2.08
C CYS A 160 -14.73 1.00 -2.31
N LYS A 161 -14.88 1.40 -3.57
CA LYS A 161 -15.46 2.69 -3.92
C LYS A 161 -16.90 2.85 -3.41
N GLU A 162 -17.75 1.84 -3.59
CA GLU A 162 -19.13 1.81 -3.08
C GLU A 162 -19.19 1.94 -1.55
N LYS A 163 -18.20 1.41 -0.84
CA LYS A 163 -18.07 1.47 0.63
C LYS A 163 -17.38 2.74 1.14
N GLY A 164 -16.87 3.60 0.27
CA GLY A 164 -16.06 4.74 0.66
C GLY A 164 -14.67 4.36 1.19
N ILE A 165 -14.20 3.14 0.89
CA ILE A 165 -12.87 2.62 1.24
C ILE A 165 -11.90 2.98 0.11
N LYS A 166 -10.73 3.53 0.42
CA LYS A 166 -9.71 3.80 -0.58
C LYS A 166 -9.08 2.48 -1.08
N ALA A 167 -8.86 2.35 -2.38
CA ALA A 167 -8.05 1.27 -2.92
C ALA A 167 -6.60 1.73 -3.02
N THR A 168 -5.68 0.99 -2.41
CA THR A 168 -4.24 1.27 -2.48
C THR A 168 -3.53 0.13 -3.19
N ALA A 169 -2.80 0.46 -4.25
CA ALA A 169 -2.08 -0.48 -5.09
C ALA A 169 -0.68 -0.75 -4.56
N TYR A 170 -0.39 -1.99 -4.19
CA TYR A 170 0.99 -2.45 -4.10
C TYR A 170 1.43 -3.09 -5.43
N MET A 171 2.73 -3.16 -5.68
CA MET A 171 3.32 -3.63 -6.94
C MET A 171 2.76 -2.95 -8.20
N PRO A 172 2.60 -1.61 -8.21
CA PRO A 172 1.96 -0.91 -9.33
C PRO A 172 2.64 -1.14 -10.67
N PHE A 173 3.91 -1.55 -10.66
CA PHE A 173 4.72 -1.79 -11.88
C PHE A 173 4.89 -3.27 -12.21
N ALA A 174 4.15 -4.17 -11.57
CA ALA A 174 4.17 -5.62 -11.85
C ALA A 174 5.60 -6.19 -11.92
N VAL A 175 6.46 -5.86 -10.95
CA VAL A 175 7.88 -6.26 -10.89
C VAL A 175 8.63 -5.90 -12.19
N GLY A 176 8.33 -4.72 -12.73
CA GLY A 176 8.96 -4.19 -13.95
C GLY A 176 8.36 -4.66 -15.27
N LYS A 177 7.33 -5.52 -15.27
CA LYS A 177 6.63 -5.93 -16.50
C LYS A 177 6.07 -4.74 -17.29
N VAL A 178 5.55 -3.72 -16.58
CA VAL A 178 5.01 -2.51 -17.22
C VAL A 178 6.04 -1.77 -18.08
N MET A 179 7.32 -1.85 -17.74
CA MET A 179 8.40 -1.19 -18.50
C MET A 179 8.70 -1.83 -19.85
N LYS A 180 8.14 -3.01 -20.10
CA LYS A 180 8.39 -3.81 -21.32
C LYS A 180 7.13 -4.02 -22.17
N ASP A 181 5.98 -3.58 -21.68
CA ASP A 181 4.71 -3.71 -22.40
C ASP A 181 4.64 -2.72 -23.57
N GLU A 182 4.35 -3.22 -24.77
CA GLU A 182 4.34 -2.43 -26.00
C GLU A 182 3.28 -1.32 -26.00
N THR A 183 2.12 -1.58 -25.40
CA THR A 183 1.03 -0.60 -25.28
C THR A 183 1.44 0.54 -24.36
N LEU A 184 1.99 0.21 -23.19
CA LEU A 184 2.44 1.20 -22.21
C LEU A 184 3.64 2.00 -22.73
N LEU A 185 4.59 1.36 -23.44
CA LEU A 185 5.71 2.04 -24.09
C LEU A 185 5.24 3.04 -25.13
N ARG A 186 4.28 2.65 -26.00
CA ARG A 186 3.73 3.55 -27.02
C ARG A 186 2.99 4.75 -26.40
N ILE A 187 2.17 4.52 -25.36
CA ILE A 187 1.50 5.62 -24.67
C ILE A 187 2.53 6.55 -24.02
N ALA A 188 3.54 5.99 -23.34
CA ALA A 188 4.60 6.75 -22.71
C ALA A 188 5.35 7.63 -23.72
N GLN A 189 5.66 7.10 -24.91
CA GLN A 189 6.31 7.85 -25.99
C GLN A 189 5.43 9.02 -26.47
N ASN A 190 4.12 8.86 -26.58
CA ASN A 190 3.20 9.93 -26.99
C ASN A 190 3.18 11.12 -26.00
N HIS A 191 3.54 10.86 -24.74
CA HIS A 191 3.51 11.84 -23.66
C HIS A 191 4.91 12.30 -23.20
N ASP A 192 5.99 11.92 -23.89
CA ASP A 192 7.37 12.14 -23.44
C ASP A 192 7.58 11.69 -21.98
N ALA A 193 6.99 10.56 -21.60
CA ALA A 193 6.96 10.03 -20.25
C ALA A 193 7.54 8.61 -20.16
N THR A 194 7.68 8.11 -18.94
CA THR A 194 8.01 6.71 -18.68
C THR A 194 6.74 5.86 -18.55
N PRO A 195 6.79 4.54 -18.84
CA PRO A 195 5.66 3.64 -18.56
C PRO A 195 5.20 3.69 -17.10
N ALA A 196 6.12 3.88 -16.15
CA ALA A 196 5.79 4.06 -14.72
C ALA A 196 4.89 5.28 -14.51
N GLN A 197 5.23 6.43 -15.11
CA GLN A 197 4.40 7.64 -15.03
C GLN A 197 3.02 7.42 -15.67
N VAL A 198 2.96 6.73 -16.80
CA VAL A 198 1.68 6.36 -17.45
C VAL A 198 0.80 5.54 -16.52
N VAL A 199 1.36 4.50 -15.89
CA VAL A 199 0.62 3.65 -14.93
C VAL A 199 0.14 4.43 -13.72
N LEU A 200 0.98 5.31 -13.16
CA LEU A 200 0.57 6.14 -12.02
C LEU A 200 -0.53 7.15 -12.40
N ALA A 201 -0.45 7.75 -13.58
CA ALA A 201 -1.51 8.64 -14.10
C ALA A 201 -2.82 7.88 -14.34
N TRP A 202 -2.76 6.65 -14.87
CA TRP A 202 -3.92 5.78 -15.02
C TRP A 202 -4.55 5.44 -13.66
N MET A 203 -3.74 5.09 -12.65
CA MET A 203 -4.22 4.82 -11.29
C MET A 203 -4.92 6.04 -10.68
N GLU A 204 -4.36 7.22 -10.82
CA GLU A 204 -4.98 8.47 -10.36
C GLU A 204 -6.37 8.67 -11.00
N LYS A 205 -6.48 8.47 -12.31
CA LYS A 205 -7.77 8.57 -13.04
C LYS A 205 -8.80 7.52 -12.59
N ARG A 206 -8.34 6.40 -12.06
CA ARG A 206 -9.18 5.35 -11.47
C ARG A 206 -9.39 5.50 -9.96
N HIS A 207 -8.92 6.62 -9.37
CA HIS A 207 -8.96 6.88 -7.92
C HIS A 207 -8.29 5.80 -7.08
N ILE A 208 -7.20 5.23 -7.61
CA ILE A 208 -6.38 4.23 -6.94
C ILE A 208 -5.10 4.92 -6.44
N TYR A 209 -4.82 4.79 -5.16
CA TYR A 209 -3.56 5.24 -4.58
C TYR A 209 -2.47 4.23 -4.85
N ALA A 210 -1.25 4.66 -5.11
CA ALA A 210 -0.13 3.76 -5.41
C ALA A 210 1.01 3.94 -4.42
N ILE A 211 1.68 2.84 -4.08
CA ILE A 211 2.88 2.83 -3.26
C ILE A 211 4.07 2.26 -4.06
N PRO A 212 4.54 2.97 -5.10
CA PRO A 212 5.70 2.54 -5.89
C PRO A 212 6.95 2.44 -5.02
N SER A 213 7.94 1.69 -5.48
CA SER A 213 9.23 1.53 -4.82
C SER A 213 10.36 1.69 -5.81
N SER A 214 11.45 2.34 -5.40
CA SER A 214 12.69 2.43 -6.17
C SER A 214 13.87 2.75 -5.26
N THR A 215 15.05 2.26 -5.60
CA THR A 215 16.34 2.62 -4.99
C THR A 215 17.04 3.76 -5.76
N SER A 216 16.54 4.09 -6.94
CA SER A 216 17.06 5.15 -7.82
C SER A 216 16.40 6.49 -7.52
N LYS A 217 17.17 7.50 -7.16
CA LYS A 217 16.67 8.87 -6.95
C LYS A 217 16.02 9.45 -8.21
N VAL A 218 16.56 9.11 -9.40
CA VAL A 218 16.00 9.52 -10.69
C VAL A 218 14.62 8.93 -10.89
N HIS A 219 14.46 7.62 -10.73
CA HIS A 219 13.15 6.97 -10.87
C HIS A 219 12.15 7.44 -9.82
N LEU A 220 12.60 7.74 -8.60
CA LEU A 220 11.71 8.31 -7.57
C LEU A 220 11.19 9.69 -7.98
N ALA A 221 12.06 10.55 -8.52
CA ALA A 221 11.66 11.87 -9.01
C ALA A 221 10.72 11.77 -10.22
N GLU A 222 11.01 10.88 -11.18
CA GLU A 222 10.15 10.60 -12.33
C GLU A 222 8.78 10.11 -11.89
N ASN A 223 8.72 9.14 -10.96
CA ASN A 223 7.46 8.64 -10.43
C ASN A 223 6.63 9.75 -9.78
N LEU A 224 7.24 10.66 -9.04
CA LEU A 224 6.53 11.77 -8.42
C LEU A 224 5.99 12.79 -9.42
N ALA A 225 6.63 12.89 -10.60
CA ALA A 225 6.26 13.81 -11.67
C ALA A 225 5.14 13.25 -12.59
N TYR A 226 4.49 12.15 -12.27
CA TYR A 226 3.44 11.53 -13.08
C TYR A 226 2.26 12.45 -13.40
N GLY A 227 2.00 13.45 -12.57
CA GLY A 227 0.89 14.42 -12.77
C GLY A 227 0.98 15.26 -14.04
N GLY A 228 2.12 15.25 -14.72
CA GLY A 228 2.28 15.85 -16.05
C GLY A 228 1.73 15.00 -17.22
N VAL A 229 1.34 13.75 -16.96
CA VAL A 229 0.80 12.83 -17.96
C VAL A 229 -0.72 12.93 -18.00
N HIS A 230 -1.26 13.43 -19.10
CA HIS A 230 -2.71 13.63 -19.28
C HIS A 230 -3.25 12.60 -20.27
N LEU A 231 -3.63 11.43 -19.76
CA LEU A 231 -4.16 10.33 -20.56
C LEU A 231 -5.53 10.66 -21.17
N THR A 232 -5.71 10.32 -22.44
CA THR A 232 -7.01 10.37 -23.13
C THR A 232 -7.89 9.19 -22.71
N ASP A 233 -9.20 9.28 -22.94
CA ASP A 233 -10.13 8.18 -22.69
C ASP A 233 -9.77 6.92 -23.48
N SER A 234 -9.27 7.06 -24.70
CA SER A 234 -8.83 5.93 -25.52
C SER A 234 -7.57 5.26 -24.95
N GLU A 235 -6.63 6.04 -24.43
CA GLU A 235 -5.44 5.49 -23.76
C GLU A 235 -5.78 4.80 -22.44
N LEU A 236 -6.72 5.37 -21.66
CA LEU A 236 -7.25 4.72 -20.47
C LEU A 236 -7.89 3.38 -20.80
N ALA A 237 -8.71 3.32 -21.86
CA ALA A 237 -9.33 2.07 -22.33
C ALA A 237 -8.28 1.04 -22.75
N LEU A 238 -7.23 1.45 -23.49
CA LEU A 238 -6.11 0.55 -23.86
C LEU A 238 -5.41 -0.05 -22.63
N ILE A 239 -5.23 0.73 -21.56
CA ILE A 239 -4.63 0.22 -20.33
C ILE A 239 -5.61 -0.71 -19.60
N ASP A 240 -6.90 -0.36 -19.54
CA ASP A 240 -7.93 -1.21 -18.94
C ASP A 240 -8.06 -2.57 -19.62
N ASP A 241 -7.77 -2.67 -20.93
CA ASP A 241 -7.77 -3.90 -21.72
C ASP A 241 -6.55 -4.80 -21.48
N LEU A 242 -5.51 -4.33 -20.77
CA LEU A 242 -4.35 -5.15 -20.43
C LEU A 242 -4.61 -6.15 -19.30
N ASP A 243 -5.74 -6.05 -18.62
CA ASP A 243 -6.11 -6.95 -17.52
C ASP A 243 -6.26 -8.39 -18.01
N ASN A 244 -5.39 -9.26 -17.52
CA ASN A 244 -5.39 -10.67 -17.88
C ASN A 244 -5.34 -11.60 -16.65
N GLY A 245 -5.52 -11.04 -15.45
CA GLY A 245 -5.51 -11.81 -14.20
C GLY A 245 -4.14 -12.27 -13.76
N ASP A 246 -3.05 -11.64 -14.23
CA ASP A 246 -1.66 -11.97 -13.89
C ASP A 246 -1.32 -11.59 -12.45
N ARG A 247 -1.86 -12.34 -11.49
CA ARG A 247 -1.59 -12.14 -10.05
C ARG A 247 -0.16 -12.61 -9.72
N ILE A 248 0.63 -11.72 -9.18
CA ILE A 248 2.03 -11.96 -8.81
C ILE A 248 2.13 -12.46 -7.36
N VAL A 249 1.31 -11.90 -6.46
CA VAL A 249 1.33 -12.22 -5.03
C VAL A 249 0.18 -13.14 -4.68
N ASN A 250 0.48 -14.42 -4.55
CA ASN A 250 -0.49 -15.46 -4.21
C ASN A 250 0.16 -16.53 -3.32
N PRO A 251 0.51 -16.21 -2.06
CA PRO A 251 1.08 -17.19 -1.13
C PRO A 251 0.03 -18.23 -0.74
N ASP A 252 0.50 -19.39 -0.23
CA ASP A 252 -0.37 -20.51 0.16
C ASP A 252 -1.42 -20.14 1.22
N PHE A 253 -1.19 -19.10 1.99
CA PHE A 253 -2.11 -18.57 3.00
C PHE A 253 -3.00 -17.43 2.49
N ALA A 254 -2.97 -17.11 1.20
CA ALA A 254 -3.84 -16.10 0.63
C ALA A 254 -5.32 -16.49 0.77
N PRO A 255 -6.24 -15.52 0.83
CA PRO A 255 -7.66 -15.81 0.79
C PRO A 255 -8.08 -16.35 -0.59
N ASP A 256 -9.27 -16.95 -0.65
CA ASP A 256 -9.91 -17.23 -1.93
C ASP A 256 -10.33 -15.90 -2.56
N TRP A 257 -9.64 -15.53 -3.63
CA TRP A 257 -9.82 -14.23 -4.30
C TRP A 257 -11.19 -14.11 -5.00
N ASP A 258 -11.69 -12.86 -5.16
CA ASP A 258 -12.97 -12.53 -5.84
C ASP A 258 -12.99 -12.78 -7.36
#